data_742fc28b6a0651554f6902d979ae7e04
#
_entry.id   742fc28b6a0651554f6902d979ae7e04
#
_cell.length_a   1.000
_cell.length_b   1.000
_cell.length_c   1.000
_cell.angle_alpha   90.00
_cell.angle_beta   90.00
_cell.angle_gamma   90.00
#
_symmetry.space_group_name_H-M   'P 1'
#
loop_
_entity.id
_entity.type
_entity.pdbx_description
1 polymer ?
#
loop_
_entity_poly.entity_id
_entity_poly.type
_entity_poly.pdbx_seq_one_letter_code
_entity_poly.pdbx_strand_id
1 'polypeptide(L)'
;ALSSAASDVYKRQEFPVTQPRSRYDTLSAPLCAFLDCFLKNQGNIKAVGEELGISYPTVKRRLDQLLNALGLTEKSQSEPVHLDPAAFGPVHQDSNIPSEIVRYKLFAAGGAVTIPLLDGKPCQIIANPEGKTFVSDKLSKKTFSMEYTVFDTIVQLLLSSKNYTAPKGNGHGKADKVGYGKCTEDTVMGAIAVKYFRKQYGESTYDPVFVLAAVLDWAGIATNQRGYLTLTPAYLEKCHL
;
A
#
# COMPACT_ATOMS: atom_id res chain seq x y z
N ALA A 1 4.63 71.33 51.87
CA ALA A 1 3.66 70.33 51.40
C ALA A 1 4.35 69.42 50.39
N LEU A 2 4.59 68.22 50.83
CA LEU A 2 5.19 67.17 50.03
C LEU A 2 4.09 66.26 49.48
N SER A 3 4.01 66.13 48.20
CA SER A 3 3.20 65.07 47.61
C SER A 3 4.13 64.10 46.90
N SER A 4 4.27 62.95 47.51
CA SER A 4 4.91 61.80 46.88
C SER A 4 3.86 60.96 46.16
N ALA A 5 3.89 61.01 44.87
CA ALA A 5 3.15 60.03 44.06
C ALA A 5 4.12 58.94 43.60
N ALA A 6 4.22 57.92 44.43
CA ALA A 6 4.82 56.67 43.98
C ALA A 6 3.79 55.93 43.12
N SER A 7 3.92 56.09 41.84
CA SER A 7 3.16 55.26 40.86
C SER A 7 3.91 53.97 40.69
N ASP A 8 3.49 52.93 41.37
CA ASP A 8 3.90 51.58 41.16
C ASP A 8 3.37 51.12 39.80
N VAL A 9 4.18 51.26 38.78
CA VAL A 9 3.97 50.62 37.50
C VAL A 9 4.37 49.18 37.65
N TYR A 10 3.41 48.33 38.09
CA TYR A 10 3.54 46.89 37.86
C TYR A 10 3.51 46.61 36.36
N LYS A 11 4.68 46.56 35.75
CA LYS A 11 4.83 45.95 34.43
C LYS A 11 4.45 44.50 34.59
N ARG A 12 3.25 44.14 34.12
CA ARG A 12 2.93 42.74 33.81
C ARG A 12 3.95 42.25 32.81
N GLN A 13 4.95 41.53 33.27
CA GLN A 13 5.75 40.72 32.42
C GLN A 13 4.86 39.58 31.91
N GLU A 14 4.35 39.71 30.72
CA GLU A 14 3.77 38.58 29.99
C GLU A 14 4.91 37.67 29.62
N PHE A 15 5.14 36.63 30.41
CA PHE A 15 5.98 35.52 30.01
C PHE A 15 5.19 34.78 28.93
N PRO A 16 5.73 34.60 27.73
CA PRO A 16 5.11 33.71 26.78
C PRO A 16 5.25 32.28 27.32
N VAL A 17 4.22 31.81 27.98
CA VAL A 17 4.10 30.41 28.38
C VAL A 17 3.91 29.64 27.08
N THR A 18 5.00 29.15 26.48
CA THR A 18 4.96 28.21 25.40
C THR A 18 4.55 26.87 26.01
N GLN A 19 3.26 26.69 26.25
CA GLN A 19 2.76 25.35 26.57
C GLN A 19 3.05 24.44 25.38
N PRO A 20 3.63 23.25 25.60
CA PRO A 20 3.78 22.28 24.53
C PRO A 20 2.40 21.96 24.00
N ARG A 21 2.13 22.30 22.74
CA ARG A 21 0.85 21.99 22.09
C ARG A 21 0.65 20.48 22.11
N SER A 22 -0.47 20.07 22.67
CA SER A 22 -0.89 18.68 22.60
C SER A 22 -1.13 18.29 21.14
N ARG A 23 -0.83 17.03 20.78
CA ARG A 23 -1.18 16.49 19.45
C ARG A 23 -2.67 16.61 19.13
N TYR A 24 -3.51 16.74 20.13
CA TYR A 24 -4.96 16.92 20.00
C TYR A 24 -5.35 18.33 19.58
N ASP A 25 -4.50 19.33 19.84
CA ASP A 25 -4.75 20.74 19.48
C ASP A 25 -4.70 20.98 17.96
N THR A 26 -4.16 20.03 17.21
CA THR A 26 -4.08 20.08 15.74
C THR A 26 -5.31 19.47 15.05
N LEU A 27 -6.21 18.88 15.82
CA LEU A 27 -7.40 18.25 15.26
C LEU A 27 -8.42 19.30 14.79
N SER A 28 -9.04 19.06 13.65
CA SER A 28 -10.19 19.84 13.20
C SER A 28 -11.40 19.55 14.08
N ALA A 29 -12.31 20.53 14.22
CA ALA A 29 -13.52 20.37 15.03
C ALA A 29 -14.34 19.09 14.70
N PRO A 30 -14.52 18.69 13.43
CA PRO A 30 -15.18 17.41 13.10
C PRO A 30 -14.45 16.16 13.60
N LEU A 31 -13.11 16.19 13.66
CA LEU A 31 -12.32 15.08 14.17
C LEU A 31 -12.34 15.03 15.70
N CYS A 32 -12.39 16.18 16.38
CA CYS A 32 -12.59 16.24 17.83
C CYS A 32 -13.94 15.63 18.20
N ALA A 33 -15.02 16.06 17.56
CA ALA A 33 -16.37 15.52 17.82
C ALA A 33 -16.45 14.00 17.56
N PHE A 34 -15.75 13.51 16.52
CA PHE A 34 -15.66 12.09 16.25
C PHE A 34 -14.86 11.35 17.35
N LEU A 35 -13.75 11.92 17.82
CA LEU A 35 -12.94 11.36 18.90
C LEU A 35 -13.77 11.25 20.19
N ASP A 36 -14.50 12.29 20.57
CA ASP A 36 -15.36 12.30 21.76
C ASP A 36 -16.42 11.19 21.68
N CYS A 37 -17.09 11.07 20.54
CA CYS A 37 -18.07 10.01 20.30
C CYS A 37 -17.41 8.61 20.37
N PHE A 38 -16.21 8.45 19.80
CA PHE A 38 -15.46 7.20 19.81
C PHE A 38 -15.06 6.76 21.22
N LEU A 39 -14.56 7.70 22.04
CA LEU A 39 -14.19 7.45 23.43
C LEU A 39 -15.42 7.16 24.31
N LYS A 40 -16.50 7.93 24.16
CA LYS A 40 -17.77 7.70 24.84
C LYS A 40 -18.30 6.29 24.61
N ASN A 41 -18.19 5.80 23.40
CA ASN A 41 -18.60 4.46 23.02
C ASN A 41 -17.50 3.40 23.24
N GLN A 42 -16.44 3.71 24.00
CA GLN A 42 -15.35 2.80 24.36
C GLN A 42 -14.73 2.07 23.15
N GLY A 43 -14.65 2.75 22.00
CA GLY A 43 -14.10 2.19 20.77
C GLY A 43 -15.03 1.24 20.00
N ASN A 44 -16.28 1.11 20.41
CA ASN A 44 -17.25 0.26 19.69
C ASN A 44 -17.70 0.94 18.40
N ILE A 45 -17.12 0.52 17.28
CA ILE A 45 -17.35 1.11 15.94
C ILE A 45 -18.84 1.05 15.53
N LYS A 46 -19.57 -0.01 15.93
CA LYS A 46 -20.97 -0.14 15.60
C LYS A 46 -21.80 0.90 16.35
N ALA A 47 -21.59 1.06 17.66
CA ALA A 47 -22.27 2.07 18.48
C ALA A 47 -21.94 3.50 18.01
N VAL A 48 -20.69 3.78 17.61
CA VAL A 48 -20.29 5.06 17.00
C VAL A 48 -21.04 5.32 15.70
N GLY A 49 -21.22 4.29 14.87
CA GLY A 49 -22.00 4.39 13.62
C GLY A 49 -23.47 4.72 13.88
N GLU A 50 -24.08 4.05 14.84
CA GLU A 50 -25.47 4.27 15.26
C GLU A 50 -25.67 5.69 15.84
N GLU A 51 -24.78 6.15 16.73
CA GLU A 51 -24.87 7.47 17.35
C GLU A 51 -24.66 8.61 16.33
N LEU A 52 -23.74 8.43 15.37
CA LEU A 52 -23.45 9.45 14.35
C LEU A 52 -24.33 9.33 13.09
N GLY A 53 -25.19 8.32 13.00
CA GLY A 53 -26.02 8.07 11.82
C GLY A 53 -25.22 7.76 10.54
N ILE A 54 -24.06 7.12 10.66
CA ILE A 54 -23.17 6.83 9.53
C ILE A 54 -22.85 5.33 9.42
N SER A 55 -22.56 4.90 8.19
CA SER A 55 -22.25 3.50 7.91
C SER A 55 -20.91 3.04 8.52
N TYR A 56 -20.78 1.76 8.83
CA TYR A 56 -19.55 1.15 9.34
C TYR A 56 -18.28 1.51 8.48
N PRO A 57 -18.30 1.45 7.15
CA PRO A 57 -17.16 1.91 6.35
C PRO A 57 -16.81 3.38 6.56
N THR A 58 -17.82 4.22 6.77
CA THR A 58 -17.62 5.65 7.02
C THR A 58 -16.99 5.90 8.40
N VAL A 59 -17.39 5.13 9.43
CA VAL A 59 -16.76 5.17 10.76
C VAL A 59 -15.28 4.79 10.66
N LYS A 60 -14.98 3.69 9.97
CA LYS A 60 -13.58 3.26 9.75
C LYS A 60 -12.76 4.33 9.06
N ARG A 61 -13.26 4.91 7.98
CA ARG A 61 -12.57 5.99 7.27
C ARG A 61 -12.29 7.21 8.15
N ARG A 62 -13.26 7.61 9.01
CA ARG A 62 -13.05 8.72 9.96
C ARG A 62 -12.04 8.37 11.05
N LEU A 63 -12.03 7.12 11.50
CA LEU A 63 -11.02 6.64 12.45
C LEU A 63 -9.61 6.68 11.82
N ASP A 64 -9.46 6.25 10.58
CA ASP A 64 -8.19 6.33 9.86
C ASP A 64 -7.74 7.79 9.69
N GLN A 65 -8.67 8.71 9.38
CA GLN A 65 -8.38 10.16 9.31
C GLN A 65 -7.92 10.71 10.66
N LEU A 66 -8.58 10.32 11.74
CA LEU A 66 -8.23 10.73 13.12
C LEU A 66 -6.83 10.22 13.49
N LEU A 67 -6.55 8.93 13.27
CA LEU A 67 -5.26 8.33 13.55
C LEU A 67 -4.14 9.00 12.75
N ASN A 68 -4.39 9.31 11.47
CA ASN A 68 -3.44 10.05 10.62
C ASN A 68 -3.18 11.46 11.17
N ALA A 69 -4.24 12.20 11.54
CA ALA A 69 -4.12 13.56 12.06
C ALA A 69 -3.36 13.61 13.39
N LEU A 70 -3.50 12.56 14.22
CA LEU A 70 -2.79 12.42 15.50
C LEU A 70 -1.35 11.86 15.34
N GLY A 71 -0.95 11.45 14.14
CA GLY A 71 0.32 10.76 13.93
C GLY A 71 0.37 9.39 14.63
N LEU A 72 -0.81 8.79 14.91
CA LEU A 72 -0.97 7.48 15.54
C LEU A 72 -1.22 6.36 14.54
N THR A 73 -1.42 6.68 13.26
CA THR A 73 -1.16 5.66 12.27
C THR A 73 0.26 5.23 12.52
N GLU A 74 0.44 3.97 12.88
CA GLU A 74 1.69 3.35 12.55
C GLU A 74 1.92 3.70 11.07
N LYS A 75 2.70 4.77 10.81
CA LYS A 75 3.58 4.68 9.67
C LYS A 75 4.22 3.35 9.96
N SER A 76 3.90 2.32 9.19
CA SER A 76 4.84 1.25 8.98
C SER A 76 6.08 1.95 8.41
N GLN A 77 6.83 2.62 9.28
CA GLN A 77 8.25 2.65 9.14
C GLN A 77 8.58 1.17 9.32
N SER A 78 8.49 0.44 8.19
CA SER A 78 9.29 -0.75 8.06
C SER A 78 10.63 -0.30 8.58
N GLU A 79 11.05 -0.85 9.72
CA GLU A 79 12.44 -0.73 10.12
C GLU A 79 13.22 -0.99 8.84
N PRO A 80 14.19 -0.14 8.48
CA PRO A 80 14.91 -0.31 7.24
C PRO A 80 15.38 -1.77 7.23
N VAL A 81 14.88 -2.55 6.28
CA VAL A 81 15.30 -3.94 6.14
C VAL A 81 16.78 -3.82 5.85
N HIS A 82 17.61 -4.26 6.78
CA HIS A 82 19.05 -4.21 6.57
C HIS A 82 19.37 -5.26 5.50
N LEU A 83 19.34 -4.80 4.24
CA LEU A 83 19.76 -5.63 3.11
C LEU A 83 21.28 -5.70 3.11
N ASP A 84 21.81 -6.89 3.33
CA ASP A 84 23.21 -7.17 3.02
C ASP A 84 23.34 -7.31 1.50
N PRO A 85 24.08 -6.41 0.80
CA PRO A 85 24.24 -6.49 -0.65
C PRO A 85 24.85 -7.82 -1.12
N ALA A 86 25.67 -8.46 -0.30
CA ALA A 86 26.29 -9.74 -0.60
C ALA A 86 25.25 -10.89 -0.58
N ALA A 87 24.36 -10.89 0.43
CA ALA A 87 23.30 -11.88 0.57
C ALA A 87 22.18 -11.66 -0.47
N PHE A 88 21.83 -10.39 -0.74
CA PHE A 88 20.83 -10.02 -1.74
C PHE A 88 21.26 -10.39 -3.16
N GLY A 89 22.56 -10.38 -3.40
CA GLY A 89 23.18 -10.69 -4.68
C GLY A 89 23.07 -9.56 -5.71
N PRO A 90 23.59 -9.77 -6.94
CA PRO A 90 23.70 -8.74 -7.95
C PRO A 90 22.33 -8.19 -8.35
N VAL A 91 22.26 -6.88 -8.56
CA VAL A 91 21.09 -6.17 -9.10
C VAL A 91 21.49 -5.40 -10.36
N HIS A 92 20.64 -5.44 -11.38
CA HIS A 92 20.91 -4.83 -12.68
C HIS A 92 19.99 -3.64 -12.92
N GLN A 93 20.55 -2.43 -12.87
CA GLN A 93 19.79 -1.18 -13.04
C GLN A 93 19.14 -1.07 -14.43
N ASP A 94 19.84 -1.51 -15.44
CA ASP A 94 19.45 -1.33 -16.85
C ASP A 94 18.74 -2.56 -17.44
N SER A 95 18.38 -3.53 -16.60
CA SER A 95 17.67 -4.72 -17.07
C SER A 95 16.29 -4.37 -17.63
N ASN A 96 15.90 -5.09 -18.69
CA ASN A 96 14.51 -5.08 -19.20
C ASN A 96 13.67 -6.27 -18.68
N ILE A 97 14.24 -7.11 -17.83
CA ILE A 97 13.55 -8.26 -17.21
C ILE A 97 12.70 -7.75 -16.03
N PRO A 98 11.37 -8.00 -16.02
CA PRO A 98 10.47 -7.44 -15.01
C PRO A 98 10.85 -7.79 -13.57
N SER A 99 11.21 -9.04 -13.32
CA SER A 99 11.68 -9.51 -12.00
C SER A 99 12.91 -8.74 -11.51
N GLU A 100 13.87 -8.47 -12.38
CA GLU A 100 15.07 -7.70 -12.05
C GLU A 100 14.77 -6.21 -11.83
N ILE A 101 13.89 -5.61 -12.62
CA ILE A 101 13.46 -4.22 -12.45
C ILE A 101 12.83 -4.02 -11.07
N VAL A 102 11.87 -4.88 -10.71
CA VAL A 102 11.20 -4.79 -9.40
C VAL A 102 12.19 -5.02 -8.26
N ARG A 103 13.05 -6.03 -8.40
CA ARG A 103 14.07 -6.37 -7.43
C ARG A 103 15.07 -5.23 -7.22
N TYR A 104 15.57 -4.63 -8.31
CA TYR A 104 16.46 -3.47 -8.25
C TYR A 104 15.79 -2.27 -7.57
N LYS A 105 14.54 -1.95 -7.94
CA LYS A 105 13.80 -0.83 -7.34
C LYS A 105 13.57 -1.02 -5.84
N LEU A 106 13.24 -2.24 -5.40
CA LEU A 106 13.12 -2.54 -3.98
C LEU A 106 14.46 -2.43 -3.25
N PHE A 107 15.53 -2.91 -3.85
CA PHE A 107 16.88 -2.76 -3.29
C PHE A 107 17.26 -1.28 -3.15
N ALA A 108 17.07 -0.48 -4.20
CA ALA A 108 17.33 0.97 -4.19
C ALA A 108 16.46 1.74 -3.18
N ALA A 109 15.26 1.23 -2.86
CA ALA A 109 14.38 1.77 -1.83
C ALA A 109 14.75 1.31 -0.39
N GLY A 110 15.89 0.63 -0.20
CA GLY A 110 16.30 0.12 1.11
C GLY A 110 15.55 -1.15 1.54
N GLY A 111 15.02 -1.92 0.59
CA GLY A 111 14.38 -3.21 0.82
C GLY A 111 12.91 -3.16 1.17
N ALA A 112 12.34 -1.98 1.38
CA ALA A 112 10.92 -1.84 1.69
C ALA A 112 10.33 -0.56 1.07
N VAL A 113 9.08 -0.66 0.61
CA VAL A 113 8.35 0.48 0.05
C VAL A 113 6.87 0.37 0.40
N THR A 114 6.23 1.52 0.62
CA THR A 114 4.78 1.61 0.74
C THR A 114 4.22 2.26 -0.53
N ILE A 115 3.42 1.53 -1.26
CA ILE A 115 2.80 1.96 -2.52
C ILE A 115 1.28 2.01 -2.40
N PRO A 116 0.58 2.88 -3.14
CA PRO A 116 -0.88 2.89 -3.16
C PRO A 116 -1.42 1.72 -3.99
N LEU A 117 -2.44 1.04 -3.48
CA LEU A 117 -3.30 0.17 -4.28
C LEU A 117 -4.25 1.02 -5.16
N LEU A 118 -4.93 0.40 -6.10
CA LEU A 118 -5.86 1.08 -7.02
C LEU A 118 -7.01 1.83 -6.28
N ASP A 119 -7.39 1.39 -5.09
CA ASP A 119 -8.37 2.06 -4.21
C ASP A 119 -7.75 3.12 -3.28
N GLY A 120 -6.46 3.43 -3.46
CA GLY A 120 -5.71 4.41 -2.69
C GLY A 120 -5.20 3.91 -1.33
N LYS A 121 -5.52 2.67 -0.94
CA LYS A 121 -5.02 2.12 0.34
C LYS A 121 -3.53 1.83 0.27
N PRO A 122 -2.77 2.10 1.35
CA PRO A 122 -1.36 1.77 1.40
C PRO A 122 -1.16 0.25 1.40
N CYS A 123 -0.14 -0.18 0.69
CA CYS A 123 0.32 -1.55 0.59
C CYS A 123 1.83 -1.56 0.79
N GLN A 124 2.32 -2.28 1.78
CA GLN A 124 3.72 -2.42 2.05
C GLN A 124 4.29 -3.62 1.30
N ILE A 125 5.40 -3.40 0.61
CA ILE A 125 6.18 -4.45 -0.07
C ILE A 125 7.55 -4.48 0.57
N ILE A 126 8.00 -5.66 0.97
CA ILE A 126 9.27 -5.86 1.67
C ILE A 126 10.03 -6.98 0.96
N ALA A 127 11.26 -6.69 0.56
CA ALA A 127 12.19 -7.69 0.03
C ALA A 127 12.70 -8.60 1.15
N ASN A 128 12.79 -9.90 0.90
CA ASN A 128 13.50 -10.79 1.81
C ASN A 128 15.01 -10.58 1.66
N PRO A 129 15.78 -10.72 2.75
CA PRO A 129 17.21 -10.40 2.76
C PRO A 129 18.03 -11.15 1.70
N GLU A 130 17.65 -12.38 1.35
CA GLU A 130 18.30 -13.18 0.31
C GLU A 130 18.00 -12.71 -1.13
N GLY A 131 17.16 -11.68 -1.31
CA GLY A 131 16.86 -11.06 -2.60
C GLY A 131 16.14 -11.96 -3.62
N LYS A 132 15.60 -13.11 -3.19
CA LYS A 132 14.90 -14.05 -4.07
C LYS A 132 13.39 -13.85 -4.08
N THR A 133 12.85 -13.40 -2.95
CA THR A 133 11.42 -13.30 -2.71
C THR A 133 11.08 -11.97 -2.04
N PHE A 134 9.80 -11.64 -2.04
CA PHE A 134 9.24 -10.48 -1.33
C PHE A 134 7.94 -10.87 -0.61
N VAL A 135 7.57 -10.08 0.38
CA VAL A 135 6.31 -10.20 1.12
C VAL A 135 5.51 -8.91 1.03
N SER A 136 4.23 -8.97 1.37
CA SER A 136 3.38 -7.78 1.50
C SER A 136 2.39 -7.95 2.65
N ASP A 137 2.05 -6.85 3.30
CA ASP A 137 1.03 -6.78 4.35
C ASP A 137 -0.39 -7.08 3.84
N LYS A 138 -0.59 -7.06 2.52
CA LYS A 138 -1.88 -7.35 1.86
C LYS A 138 -1.97 -8.77 1.28
N LEU A 139 -0.89 -9.53 1.27
CA LEU A 139 -0.93 -10.95 0.91
C LEU A 139 -1.38 -11.78 2.12
N SER A 140 -2.16 -12.83 1.91
CA SER A 140 -3.05 -13.48 2.89
C SER A 140 -2.39 -14.08 4.14
N LYS A 141 -1.07 -14.12 4.22
CA LYS A 141 -0.31 -14.46 5.43
C LYS A 141 0.96 -13.62 5.45
N LYS A 142 1.31 -13.05 6.61
CA LYS A 142 2.56 -12.29 6.79
C LYS A 142 3.83 -13.07 6.38
N THR A 143 3.74 -14.39 6.28
CA THR A 143 4.82 -15.31 5.89
C THR A 143 4.71 -15.78 4.44
N PHE A 144 3.69 -15.36 3.69
CA PHE A 144 3.55 -15.75 2.29
C PHE A 144 4.48 -14.90 1.43
N SER A 145 5.60 -15.47 1.04
CA SER A 145 6.57 -14.86 0.13
C SER A 145 6.32 -15.26 -1.31
N MET A 146 6.57 -14.34 -2.23
CA MET A 146 6.49 -14.58 -3.66
C MET A 146 7.85 -14.34 -4.31
N GLU A 147 8.20 -15.17 -5.28
CA GLU A 147 9.38 -14.96 -6.10
C GLU A 147 9.13 -13.82 -7.10
N TYR A 148 10.16 -13.05 -7.41
CA TYR A 148 10.07 -11.96 -8.39
C TYR A 148 9.71 -12.44 -9.80
N THR A 149 9.95 -13.70 -10.14
CA THR A 149 9.59 -14.34 -11.42
C THR A 149 8.09 -14.32 -11.74
N VAL A 150 7.24 -14.05 -10.73
CA VAL A 150 5.81 -13.81 -10.97
C VAL A 150 5.58 -12.61 -11.90
N PHE A 151 6.42 -11.59 -11.84
CA PHE A 151 6.32 -10.41 -12.71
C PHE A 151 6.68 -10.75 -14.16
N ASP A 152 7.64 -11.67 -14.37
CA ASP A 152 7.98 -12.15 -15.71
C ASP A 152 6.80 -12.91 -16.33
N THR A 153 6.11 -13.72 -15.52
CA THR A 153 4.90 -14.43 -15.96
C THR A 153 3.80 -13.46 -16.40
N ILE A 154 3.57 -12.38 -15.65
CA ILE A 154 2.55 -11.37 -15.98
C ILE A 154 2.92 -10.62 -17.27
N VAL A 155 4.17 -10.15 -17.36
CA VAL A 155 4.61 -9.37 -18.51
C VAL A 155 4.66 -10.22 -19.78
N GLN A 156 5.02 -11.49 -19.69
CA GLN A 156 4.95 -12.41 -20.84
C GLN A 156 3.51 -12.53 -21.38
N LEU A 157 2.49 -12.60 -20.52
CA LEU A 157 1.11 -12.56 -20.95
C LEU A 157 0.79 -11.22 -21.65
N LEU A 158 1.16 -10.09 -21.06
CA LEU A 158 0.88 -8.77 -21.63
C LEU A 158 1.54 -8.58 -22.98
N LEU A 159 2.80 -9.02 -23.15
CA LEU A 159 3.53 -8.98 -24.43
C LEU A 159 2.86 -9.79 -25.54
N SER A 160 2.21 -10.91 -25.18
CA SER A 160 1.47 -11.75 -26.11
C SER A 160 0.02 -11.29 -26.34
N SER A 161 -0.45 -10.32 -25.57
CA SER A 161 -1.83 -9.84 -25.62
C SER A 161 -2.00 -8.67 -26.60
N LYS A 162 -3.22 -8.53 -27.16
CA LYS A 162 -3.53 -7.43 -28.07
C LYS A 162 -3.33 -6.08 -27.37
N ASN A 163 -2.63 -5.15 -28.02
CA ASN A 163 -2.30 -3.83 -27.49
C ASN A 163 -1.59 -3.89 -26.12
N TYR A 164 -0.84 -4.97 -25.88
CA TYR A 164 -0.09 -5.16 -24.63
C TYR A 164 -0.96 -5.04 -23.36
N THR A 165 -2.23 -5.45 -23.47
CA THR A 165 -3.26 -5.31 -22.43
C THR A 165 -3.92 -6.65 -22.17
N ALA A 166 -4.08 -7.00 -20.89
CA ALA A 166 -4.83 -8.18 -20.48
C ALA A 166 -5.80 -7.87 -19.33
N PRO A 167 -6.95 -8.56 -19.24
CA PRO A 167 -7.83 -8.48 -18.09
C PRO A 167 -7.14 -9.06 -16.85
N LYS A 168 -7.35 -8.46 -15.68
CA LYS A 168 -6.77 -8.96 -14.43
C LYS A 168 -7.31 -10.32 -14.02
N GLY A 169 -8.56 -10.60 -14.35
CA GLY A 169 -9.21 -11.81 -13.90
C GLY A 169 -9.63 -11.78 -12.44
N ASN A 170 -9.96 -12.93 -11.89
CA ASN A 170 -10.36 -13.14 -10.49
C ASN A 170 -10.18 -14.60 -10.10
N GLY A 171 -9.67 -14.88 -8.90
CA GLY A 171 -9.52 -16.23 -8.35
C GLY A 171 -10.46 -16.55 -7.18
N HIS A 172 -11.31 -15.62 -6.75
CA HIS A 172 -12.14 -15.76 -5.54
C HIS A 172 -13.55 -16.31 -5.76
N GLY A 173 -14.08 -16.24 -6.99
CA GLY A 173 -15.42 -16.69 -7.32
C GLY A 173 -15.56 -18.21 -7.27
N LYS A 174 -16.75 -18.72 -6.88
CA LYS A 174 -17.03 -20.17 -6.94
C LYS A 174 -16.87 -20.72 -8.36
N ALA A 175 -17.21 -19.92 -9.37
CA ALA A 175 -17.08 -20.24 -10.79
C ALA A 175 -15.69 -19.90 -11.36
N ASP A 176 -14.90 -19.10 -10.66
CA ASP A 176 -13.61 -18.61 -11.12
C ASP A 176 -12.50 -19.57 -10.69
N LYS A 177 -12.57 -20.79 -11.20
CA LYS A 177 -11.55 -21.81 -11.03
C LYS A 177 -10.49 -21.67 -12.12
N VAL A 178 -9.29 -22.19 -11.89
CA VAL A 178 -8.22 -22.20 -12.90
C VAL A 178 -8.74 -22.75 -14.22
N GLY A 179 -8.59 -22.00 -15.30
CA GLY A 179 -9.07 -22.30 -16.63
C GLY A 179 -10.55 -21.95 -16.89
N TYR A 180 -11.31 -21.48 -15.87
CA TYR A 180 -12.74 -21.20 -15.99
C TYR A 180 -13.12 -19.83 -15.44
N GLY A 181 -14.30 -19.32 -15.86
CA GLY A 181 -14.84 -18.05 -15.41
C GLY A 181 -13.90 -16.88 -15.70
N LYS A 182 -13.50 -16.15 -14.67
CA LYS A 182 -12.54 -15.04 -14.76
C LYS A 182 -11.10 -15.43 -14.45
N CYS A 183 -10.79 -16.73 -14.41
CA CYS A 183 -9.46 -17.26 -14.13
C CYS A 183 -8.90 -18.06 -15.33
N THR A 184 -9.21 -17.63 -16.54
CA THR A 184 -8.71 -18.19 -17.80
C THR A 184 -7.28 -17.73 -18.10
N GLU A 185 -6.50 -18.49 -18.88
CA GLU A 185 -5.07 -18.22 -19.11
C GLU A 185 -4.78 -16.91 -19.85
N ASP A 186 -5.76 -16.32 -20.50
CA ASP A 186 -5.70 -14.98 -21.11
C ASP A 186 -5.91 -13.83 -20.10
N THR A 187 -6.13 -14.17 -18.82
CA THR A 187 -6.18 -13.21 -17.72
C THR A 187 -4.90 -13.27 -16.88
N VAL A 188 -4.54 -12.15 -16.24
CA VAL A 188 -3.38 -12.10 -15.33
C VAL A 188 -3.48 -13.16 -14.24
N MET A 189 -4.69 -13.31 -13.64
CA MET A 189 -4.90 -14.31 -12.58
C MET A 189 -4.74 -15.74 -13.09
N GLY A 190 -5.31 -16.07 -14.24
CA GLY A 190 -5.19 -17.41 -14.81
C GLY A 190 -3.76 -17.73 -15.24
N ALA A 191 -3.05 -16.78 -15.84
CA ALA A 191 -1.64 -16.97 -16.19
C ALA A 191 -0.77 -17.24 -14.96
N ILE A 192 -0.97 -16.48 -13.86
CA ILE A 192 -0.28 -16.72 -12.57
C ILE A 192 -0.64 -18.10 -12.02
N ALA A 193 -1.92 -18.47 -12.05
CA ALA A 193 -2.37 -19.74 -11.51
C ALA A 193 -1.72 -20.93 -12.23
N VAL A 194 -1.72 -20.92 -13.55
CA VAL A 194 -1.18 -22.03 -14.37
C VAL A 194 0.34 -22.00 -14.41
N LYS A 195 0.95 -20.84 -14.76
CA LYS A 195 2.37 -20.78 -15.08
C LYS A 195 3.27 -20.58 -13.84
N TYR A 196 2.80 -19.82 -12.84
CA TYR A 196 3.56 -19.56 -11.63
C TYR A 196 3.21 -20.51 -10.50
N PHE A 197 1.91 -20.64 -10.14
CA PHE A 197 1.48 -21.54 -9.07
C PHE A 197 1.39 -23.01 -9.49
N ARG A 198 1.54 -23.33 -10.80
CA ARG A 198 1.47 -24.69 -11.35
C ARG A 198 0.16 -25.42 -11.03
N LYS A 199 -0.93 -24.68 -10.96
CA LYS A 199 -2.26 -25.20 -10.70
C LYS A 199 -2.86 -25.88 -11.91
N GLN A 200 -3.68 -26.92 -11.67
CA GLN A 200 -4.42 -27.62 -12.70
C GLN A 200 -5.80 -26.97 -12.94
N TYR A 201 -6.36 -27.17 -14.11
CA TYR A 201 -7.70 -26.69 -14.44
C TYR A 201 -8.75 -27.24 -13.45
N GLY A 202 -9.66 -26.37 -13.02
CA GLY A 202 -10.68 -26.70 -12.02
C GLY A 202 -10.25 -26.50 -10.57
N GLU A 203 -8.96 -26.32 -10.29
CA GLU A 203 -8.49 -26.04 -8.93
C GLU A 203 -8.83 -24.63 -8.47
N SER A 204 -8.90 -24.46 -7.15
CA SER A 204 -8.93 -23.14 -6.53
C SER A 204 -7.53 -22.57 -6.47
N THR A 205 -7.41 -21.24 -6.62
CA THR A 205 -6.15 -20.54 -6.54
C THR A 205 -6.22 -19.35 -5.59
N TYR A 206 -5.07 -18.92 -5.11
CA TYR A 206 -4.90 -17.67 -4.37
C TYR A 206 -4.78 -16.51 -5.35
N ASP A 207 -5.41 -15.37 -5.06
CA ASP A 207 -5.42 -14.20 -5.94
C ASP A 207 -4.59 -13.03 -5.36
N PRO A 208 -3.33 -12.86 -5.81
CA PRO A 208 -2.47 -11.75 -5.42
C PRO A 208 -2.50 -10.57 -6.42
N VAL A 209 -3.34 -10.62 -7.46
CA VAL A 209 -3.26 -9.72 -8.63
C VAL A 209 -3.34 -8.25 -8.23
N PHE A 210 -4.15 -7.90 -7.23
CA PHE A 210 -4.31 -6.51 -6.78
C PHE A 210 -3.01 -5.91 -6.21
N VAL A 211 -2.18 -6.72 -5.54
CA VAL A 211 -0.85 -6.31 -5.07
C VAL A 211 0.14 -6.26 -6.22
N LEU A 212 0.21 -7.33 -7.02
CA LEU A 212 1.17 -7.44 -8.11
C LEU A 212 1.00 -6.36 -9.17
N ALA A 213 -0.27 -6.01 -9.50
CA ALA A 213 -0.58 -4.92 -10.40
C ALA A 213 -0.11 -3.56 -9.87
N ALA A 214 -0.23 -3.31 -8.55
CA ALA A 214 0.27 -2.09 -7.94
C ALA A 214 1.81 -2.04 -7.94
N VAL A 215 2.48 -3.18 -7.75
CA VAL A 215 3.95 -3.26 -7.84
C VAL A 215 4.43 -2.97 -9.26
N LEU A 216 3.79 -3.54 -10.29
CA LEU A 216 4.13 -3.28 -11.70
C LEU A 216 3.91 -1.81 -12.09
N ASP A 217 2.88 -1.15 -11.55
CA ASP A 217 2.60 0.27 -11.75
C ASP A 217 3.68 1.14 -11.09
N TRP A 218 3.98 0.88 -9.82
CA TRP A 218 5.08 1.53 -9.11
C TRP A 218 6.44 1.31 -9.79
N ALA A 219 6.67 0.12 -10.33
CA ALA A 219 7.88 -0.19 -11.07
C ALA A 219 7.97 0.53 -12.43
N GLY A 220 6.87 1.11 -12.93
CA GLY A 220 6.79 1.76 -14.24
C GLY A 220 6.72 0.77 -15.41
N ILE A 221 6.43 -0.51 -15.12
CA ILE A 221 6.35 -1.57 -16.13
C ILE A 221 4.97 -1.59 -16.78
N ALA A 222 3.91 -1.47 -15.97
CA ALA A 222 2.54 -1.53 -16.46
C ALA A 222 1.64 -0.52 -15.74
N THR A 223 0.65 0.02 -16.43
CA THR A 223 -0.39 0.87 -15.86
C THR A 223 -1.48 0.01 -15.25
N ASN A 224 -1.77 0.26 -13.97
CA ASN A 224 -2.76 -0.46 -13.19
C ASN A 224 -4.14 0.20 -13.30
N GLN A 225 -5.02 -0.32 -14.17
CA GLN A 225 -6.37 0.18 -14.38
C GLN A 225 -7.42 -0.74 -13.76
N ARG A 226 -8.66 -0.24 -13.63
CA ARG A 226 -9.78 -1.06 -13.13
C ARG A 226 -10.09 -2.19 -14.11
N GLY A 227 -9.85 -3.43 -13.68
CA GLY A 227 -10.11 -4.63 -14.46
C GLY A 227 -9.02 -5.03 -15.45
N TYR A 228 -8.07 -4.16 -15.78
CA TYR A 228 -7.04 -4.39 -16.79
C TYR A 228 -5.65 -3.97 -16.33
N LEU A 229 -4.66 -4.55 -16.96
CA LEU A 229 -3.25 -4.20 -16.84
C LEU A 229 -2.68 -4.00 -18.24
N THR A 230 -1.95 -2.89 -18.48
CA THR A 230 -1.41 -2.53 -19.79
C THR A 230 0.06 -2.17 -19.64
N LEU A 231 0.95 -2.68 -20.49
CA LEU A 231 2.37 -2.29 -20.48
C LEU A 231 2.52 -0.78 -20.77
N THR A 232 3.45 -0.13 -20.09
CA THR A 232 3.73 1.29 -20.33
C THR A 232 4.53 1.49 -21.62
N PRO A 233 4.34 2.61 -22.34
CA PRO A 233 5.19 2.94 -23.49
C PRO A 233 6.69 2.96 -23.15
N ALA A 234 7.04 3.48 -21.98
CA ALA A 234 8.43 3.52 -21.52
C ALA A 234 9.05 2.13 -21.32
N TYR A 235 8.27 1.15 -20.86
CA TYR A 235 8.75 -0.22 -20.75
C TYR A 235 8.87 -0.89 -22.12
N LEU A 236 7.93 -0.67 -23.03
CA LEU A 236 7.99 -1.17 -24.40
C LEU A 236 9.22 -0.63 -25.14
N GLU A 237 9.48 0.68 -25.03
CA GLU A 237 10.67 1.32 -25.59
C GLU A 237 11.96 0.70 -25.03
N LYS A 238 12.00 0.44 -23.72
CA LYS A 238 13.14 -0.25 -23.08
C LYS A 238 13.34 -1.66 -23.61
N CYS A 239 12.27 -2.33 -24.06
CA CYS A 239 12.32 -3.66 -24.71
C CYS A 239 12.56 -3.61 -26.23
N HIS A 240 12.72 -2.42 -26.83
CA HIS A 240 12.83 -2.22 -28.28
C HIS A 240 11.62 -2.72 -29.07
N LEU A 241 10.40 -2.51 -28.54
CA LEU A 241 9.11 -2.92 -29.11
C LEU A 241 8.23 -1.72 -29.50
#